data_04c42573f329098392a838ed9af492cf
#
_entry.id   04c42573f329098392a838ed9af492cf
#
_cell.length_a   1.000
_cell.length_b   1.000
_cell.length_c   1.000
_cell.angle_alpha   90.00
_cell.angle_beta   90.00
_cell.angle_gamma   90.00
#
_symmetry.space_group_name_H-M   'P 1'
#
loop_
_entity.id
_entity.type
_entity.pdbx_description
1 polymer ?
#
loop_
_entity_poly.entity_id
_entity_poly.type
_entity_poly.pdbx_seq_one_letter_code
_entity_poly.pdbx_strand_id
1 'polypeptide(L)'
;MKNNIMKNKIKTIVVLFILLCVPLAGQARDVNIKKNLPYVDIEYKDNIVRIERNQEANHTLEGGFSKTSRNCPPFCIQPMSPAPGIKAVGELEVIEFLDKDVKQGTGVLIDARTPNWHQKGTIPGSVNIPFTDFGLDATDEKLVAIFKQLGVTPKSNSSDDDSFWSWASFSKKEKHSYWDFSKAKDLLLWCNGMWCGQSPRAINSLINHGYPSKKIKYFRGGMQTWLILGLTVVKP
;
A
#
# COMPACT_ATOMS: atom_id res chain seq x y z
N MET A 1 -37.47 -68.48 -36.07
CA MET A 1 -37.97 -67.25 -35.39
C MET A 1 -37.39 -67.09 -34.02
N LYS A 2 -36.04 -66.89 -33.83
CA LYS A 2 -35.43 -66.74 -32.48
C LYS A 2 -34.29 -65.73 -32.41
N ASN A 3 -34.04 -64.89 -33.45
CA ASN A 3 -32.86 -64.00 -33.49
C ASN A 3 -33.16 -62.50 -33.49
N ASN A 4 -34.40 -62.03 -33.30
CA ASN A 4 -34.71 -60.60 -33.35
C ASN A 4 -35.03 -59.92 -32.01
N ILE A 5 -35.00 -60.66 -30.89
CA ILE A 5 -35.38 -60.10 -29.58
C ILE A 5 -34.14 -59.60 -28.83
N MET A 6 -32.90 -60.07 -29.20
CA MET A 6 -31.69 -59.74 -28.46
C MET A 6 -31.00 -58.44 -28.93
N LYS A 7 -31.36 -57.92 -30.12
CA LYS A 7 -30.73 -56.67 -30.65
C LYS A 7 -31.36 -55.37 -30.13
N ASN A 8 -32.56 -55.40 -29.57
CA ASN A 8 -33.26 -54.19 -29.11
C ASN A 8 -32.98 -53.85 -27.62
N LYS A 9 -32.39 -54.78 -26.82
CA LYS A 9 -32.08 -54.51 -25.38
C LYS A 9 -30.74 -53.80 -25.19
N ILE A 10 -29.84 -53.82 -26.15
CA ILE A 10 -28.52 -53.17 -26.06
C ILE A 10 -28.56 -51.69 -26.42
N LYS A 11 -29.54 -51.24 -27.21
CA LYS A 11 -29.65 -49.82 -27.60
C LYS A 11 -30.23 -48.90 -26.51
N THR A 12 -30.92 -49.47 -25.51
CA THR A 12 -31.56 -48.66 -24.45
C THR A 12 -30.66 -48.39 -23.27
N ILE A 13 -29.53 -49.11 -23.12
CA ILE A 13 -28.63 -48.95 -22.01
C ILE A 13 -27.54 -47.86 -22.28
N VAL A 14 -27.25 -47.58 -23.56
CA VAL A 14 -26.19 -46.58 -23.92
C VAL A 14 -26.71 -45.14 -23.84
N VAL A 15 -27.99 -44.89 -23.83
CA VAL A 15 -28.56 -43.53 -23.75
C VAL A 15 -28.69 -42.99 -22.34
N LEU A 16 -28.61 -43.85 -21.31
CA LEU A 16 -28.83 -43.45 -19.92
C LEU A 16 -27.54 -43.04 -19.17
N PHE A 17 -26.35 -43.10 -19.79
CA PHE A 17 -25.10 -42.80 -19.13
C PHE A 17 -24.44 -41.48 -19.54
N ILE A 18 -25.07 -40.68 -20.40
CA ILE A 18 -24.53 -39.39 -20.87
C ILE A 18 -25.09 -38.18 -20.11
N LEU A 19 -25.99 -38.37 -19.16
CA LEU A 19 -26.68 -37.26 -18.48
C LEU A 19 -26.17 -36.92 -17.06
N LEU A 20 -24.97 -37.32 -16.65
CA LEU A 20 -24.47 -37.09 -15.29
C LEU A 20 -23.05 -36.50 -15.21
N CYS A 21 -22.57 -35.86 -16.28
CA CYS A 21 -21.44 -34.92 -16.18
C CYS A 21 -21.95 -33.50 -16.38
N VAL A 22 -22.82 -33.03 -15.47
CA VAL A 22 -22.94 -31.58 -15.26
C VAL A 22 -21.66 -31.19 -14.52
N PRO A 23 -20.73 -30.41 -15.14
CA PRO A 23 -19.66 -29.84 -14.35
C PRO A 23 -20.36 -29.03 -13.24
N LEU A 24 -20.06 -29.33 -11.97
CA LEU A 24 -20.28 -28.37 -10.91
C LEU A 24 -19.43 -27.16 -11.29
N ALA A 25 -19.98 -26.28 -12.08
CA ALA A 25 -19.48 -24.93 -12.21
C ALA A 25 -19.59 -24.36 -10.79
N GLY A 26 -18.47 -24.38 -10.06
CA GLY A 26 -18.37 -23.70 -8.80
C GLY A 26 -18.88 -22.29 -9.04
N GLN A 27 -19.98 -21.90 -8.37
CA GLN A 27 -20.47 -20.54 -8.47
C GLN A 27 -19.32 -19.62 -8.10
N ALA A 28 -18.86 -18.85 -9.07
CA ALA A 28 -17.89 -17.79 -8.83
C ALA A 28 -18.48 -16.90 -7.72
N ARG A 29 -17.79 -16.79 -6.60
CA ARG A 29 -18.22 -15.91 -5.50
C ARG A 29 -17.88 -14.48 -5.92
N ASP A 30 -18.87 -13.61 -5.90
CA ASP A 30 -18.68 -12.16 -6.06
C ASP A 30 -18.11 -11.56 -4.76
N VAL A 31 -16.82 -11.80 -4.48
CA VAL A 31 -16.12 -11.18 -3.37
C VAL A 31 -15.63 -9.80 -3.80
N ASN A 32 -16.51 -8.81 -3.71
CA ASN A 32 -16.24 -7.44 -4.12
C ASN A 32 -15.41 -6.68 -3.07
N ILE A 33 -14.67 -5.66 -3.49
CA ILE A 33 -13.99 -4.69 -2.59
C ILE A 33 -15.02 -4.01 -1.69
N LYS A 34 -16.10 -3.50 -2.31
CA LYS A 34 -17.31 -3.01 -1.64
C LYS A 34 -18.51 -3.21 -2.56
N LYS A 35 -19.74 -2.97 -2.06
CA LYS A 35 -20.95 -3.03 -2.89
C LYS A 35 -20.75 -2.21 -4.16
N ASN A 36 -20.94 -2.83 -5.32
CA ASN A 36 -20.78 -2.22 -6.64
C ASN A 36 -19.34 -1.80 -7.03
N LEU A 37 -18.33 -2.32 -6.34
CA LEU A 37 -16.92 -2.13 -6.72
C LEU A 37 -16.19 -3.47 -6.65
N PRO A 38 -16.17 -4.25 -7.75
CA PRO A 38 -15.48 -5.54 -7.77
C PRO A 38 -13.97 -5.40 -7.76
N TYR A 39 -13.43 -4.42 -8.48
CA TYR A 39 -11.99 -4.19 -8.62
C TYR A 39 -11.68 -2.73 -8.95
N VAL A 40 -10.39 -2.37 -8.89
CA VAL A 40 -9.82 -1.12 -9.40
C VAL A 40 -8.57 -1.45 -10.20
N ASP A 41 -8.46 -0.93 -11.42
CA ASP A 41 -7.28 -1.08 -12.26
C ASP A 41 -6.35 0.14 -12.05
N ILE A 42 -5.08 -0.12 -11.75
CA ILE A 42 -4.06 0.90 -11.48
C ILE A 42 -2.83 0.66 -12.36
N GLU A 43 -2.08 1.73 -12.64
CA GLU A 43 -0.78 1.63 -13.30
C GLU A 43 0.30 1.25 -12.27
N TYR A 44 1.13 0.25 -12.60
CA TYR A 44 2.28 -0.16 -11.82
C TYR A 44 3.37 -0.72 -12.73
N LYS A 45 4.55 -0.08 -12.77
CA LYS A 45 5.70 -0.50 -13.59
C LYS A 45 5.31 -0.76 -15.08
N ASP A 46 4.71 0.23 -15.70
CA ASP A 46 4.29 0.21 -17.12
C ASP A 46 3.22 -0.87 -17.45
N ASN A 47 2.60 -1.47 -16.44
CA ASN A 47 1.52 -2.45 -16.58
C ASN A 47 0.26 -1.98 -15.85
N ILE A 48 -0.88 -2.44 -16.34
CA ILE A 48 -2.14 -2.32 -15.59
C ILE A 48 -2.24 -3.50 -14.64
N VAL A 49 -2.38 -3.21 -13.35
CA VAL A 49 -2.58 -4.20 -12.30
C VAL A 49 -3.98 -4.03 -11.71
N ARG A 50 -4.72 -5.13 -11.67
CA ARG A 50 -6.03 -5.18 -11.04
C ARG A 50 -5.92 -5.41 -9.54
N ILE A 51 -6.45 -4.48 -8.77
CA ILE A 51 -6.68 -4.67 -7.34
C ILE A 51 -8.08 -5.22 -7.18
N GLU A 52 -8.19 -6.44 -6.70
CA GLU A 52 -9.44 -7.15 -6.40
C GLU A 52 -9.27 -8.00 -5.15
N ARG A 53 -10.35 -8.58 -4.66
CA ARG A 53 -10.30 -9.53 -3.54
C ARG A 53 -10.18 -10.96 -4.07
N ASN A 54 -9.51 -11.83 -3.30
CA ASN A 54 -9.41 -13.24 -3.61
C ASN A 54 -10.80 -13.89 -3.66
N GLN A 55 -11.06 -14.65 -4.74
CA GLN A 55 -12.34 -15.32 -4.99
C GLN A 55 -12.38 -16.76 -4.44
N GLU A 56 -11.28 -17.30 -3.92
CA GLU A 56 -11.21 -18.66 -3.40
C GLU A 56 -11.91 -18.75 -2.03
N ALA A 57 -12.92 -19.62 -1.94
CA ALA A 57 -13.78 -19.75 -0.74
C ALA A 57 -13.02 -20.13 0.53
N ASN A 58 -11.98 -20.93 0.39
CA ASN A 58 -11.23 -21.51 1.50
C ASN A 58 -9.84 -20.87 1.68
N HIS A 59 -9.59 -19.74 0.99
CA HIS A 59 -8.34 -19.03 1.15
C HIS A 59 -8.17 -18.54 2.59
N THR A 60 -7.01 -18.78 3.15
CA THR A 60 -6.65 -18.37 4.50
C THR A 60 -5.32 -17.62 4.49
N LEU A 61 -5.14 -16.78 5.50
CA LEU A 61 -3.88 -16.05 5.67
C LEU A 61 -2.79 -17.01 6.13
N GLU A 62 -1.66 -17.01 5.41
CA GLU A 62 -0.54 -17.88 5.68
C GLU A 62 0.72 -17.14 6.14
N GLY A 63 1.71 -17.93 6.61
CA GLY A 63 3.05 -17.46 6.92
C GLY A 63 3.11 -16.48 8.09
N GLY A 64 4.02 -15.51 7.97
CA GLY A 64 4.30 -14.57 9.05
C GLY A 64 3.14 -13.64 9.42
N PHE A 65 2.21 -13.38 8.50
CA PHE A 65 1.08 -12.49 8.73
C PHE A 65 -0.10 -13.15 9.46
N SER A 66 -0.12 -14.50 9.57
CA SER A 66 -1.09 -15.23 10.38
C SER A 66 -0.75 -15.25 11.89
N LYS A 67 0.48 -14.85 12.27
CA LYS A 67 0.91 -14.86 13.69
C LYS A 67 0.16 -13.82 14.50
N THR A 68 -0.42 -14.25 15.63
CA THR A 68 -1.12 -13.39 16.59
C THR A 68 -0.23 -12.93 17.73
N SER A 69 0.84 -13.68 18.08
CA SER A 69 1.78 -13.36 19.15
C SER A 69 3.12 -12.90 18.59
N ARG A 70 3.55 -11.73 19.03
CA ARG A 70 4.84 -11.12 18.64
C ARG A 70 5.49 -10.46 19.85
N ASN A 71 6.80 -10.62 19.99
CA ASN A 71 7.54 -10.00 21.09
C ASN A 71 7.51 -8.47 20.97
N CYS A 72 7.25 -7.80 22.06
CA CYS A 72 7.37 -6.35 22.18
C CYS A 72 8.41 -6.01 23.25
N PRO A 73 9.50 -5.32 22.91
CA PRO A 73 9.96 -4.92 21.58
C PRO A 73 10.46 -6.11 20.73
N PRO A 74 10.59 -6.00 19.39
CA PRO A 74 10.38 -4.79 18.58
C PRO A 74 8.96 -4.63 18.02
N PHE A 75 8.06 -5.63 18.17
CA PHE A 75 6.76 -5.69 17.49
C PHE A 75 5.63 -5.14 18.37
N CYS A 76 5.85 -3.98 18.98
CA CYS A 76 4.85 -3.35 19.83
C CYS A 76 3.70 -2.77 18.99
N ILE A 77 2.49 -2.75 19.58
CA ILE A 77 1.31 -2.15 18.93
C ILE A 77 1.57 -0.64 18.74
N GLN A 78 1.36 -0.18 17.53
CA GLN A 78 1.53 1.23 17.16
C GLN A 78 0.24 2.02 17.40
N PRO A 79 0.33 3.32 17.72
CA PRO A 79 -0.86 4.17 17.85
C PRO A 79 -1.60 4.33 16.51
N MET A 80 -2.87 4.77 16.57
CA MET A 80 -3.65 5.09 15.36
C MET A 80 -3.02 6.25 14.59
N SER A 81 -2.54 7.28 15.29
CA SER A 81 -1.80 8.38 14.69
C SER A 81 -0.39 8.42 15.28
N PRO A 82 0.67 8.30 14.48
CA PRO A 82 2.05 8.29 14.97
C PRO A 82 2.54 9.68 15.38
N ALA A 83 1.87 10.76 14.94
CA ALA A 83 2.19 12.14 15.30
C ALA A 83 0.97 13.05 15.13
N PRO A 84 0.95 14.25 15.75
CA PRO A 84 -0.13 15.22 15.58
C PRO A 84 -0.33 15.61 14.11
N GLY A 85 -1.59 15.71 13.69
CA GLY A 85 -1.97 16.09 12.32
C GLY A 85 -1.91 14.95 11.28
N ILE A 86 -1.45 13.76 11.64
CA ILE A 86 -1.43 12.60 10.75
C ILE A 86 -2.79 11.91 10.75
N LYS A 87 -3.39 11.78 9.57
CA LYS A 87 -4.66 11.06 9.37
C LYS A 87 -4.41 9.57 9.20
N ALA A 88 -4.95 8.75 10.09
CA ALA A 88 -5.03 7.31 9.88
C ALA A 88 -6.13 6.99 8.84
N VAL A 89 -5.86 6.00 7.97
CA VAL A 89 -6.75 5.58 6.89
C VAL A 89 -6.87 4.07 6.85
N GLY A 90 -7.95 3.56 6.25
CA GLY A 90 -8.19 2.16 5.97
C GLY A 90 -7.93 1.79 4.51
N GLU A 91 -8.27 0.57 4.15
CA GLU A 91 -7.98 -0.02 2.84
C GLU A 91 -8.73 0.67 1.71
N LEU A 92 -9.97 1.12 1.95
CA LEU A 92 -10.76 1.82 0.94
C LEU A 92 -10.14 3.18 0.61
N GLU A 93 -9.62 3.90 1.59
CA GLU A 93 -8.92 5.16 1.39
C GLU A 93 -7.56 4.95 0.69
N VAL A 94 -6.88 3.80 0.91
CA VAL A 94 -5.68 3.44 0.14
C VAL A 94 -6.03 3.23 -1.32
N ILE A 95 -7.10 2.47 -1.62
CA ILE A 95 -7.57 2.22 -2.99
C ILE A 95 -8.00 3.53 -3.67
N GLU A 96 -8.73 4.38 -2.95
CA GLU A 96 -9.12 5.70 -3.46
C GLU A 96 -7.91 6.60 -3.74
N PHE A 97 -6.90 6.59 -2.87
CA PHE A 97 -5.66 7.33 -3.04
C PHE A 97 -4.88 6.88 -4.28
N LEU A 98 -4.85 5.57 -4.54
CA LEU A 98 -4.24 5.01 -5.76
C LEU A 98 -4.98 5.46 -7.02
N ASP A 99 -6.31 5.33 -7.04
CA ASP A 99 -7.13 5.65 -8.23
C ASP A 99 -7.21 7.15 -8.53
N LYS A 100 -7.02 8.00 -7.52
CA LYS A 100 -7.06 9.47 -7.66
C LYS A 100 -5.68 10.10 -7.61
N ASP A 101 -5.09 10.16 -6.41
CA ASP A 101 -3.90 10.99 -6.15
C ASP A 101 -2.65 10.42 -6.85
N VAL A 102 -2.44 9.08 -6.79
CA VAL A 102 -1.29 8.45 -7.44
C VAL A 102 -1.44 8.51 -8.96
N LYS A 103 -2.61 8.18 -9.49
CA LYS A 103 -2.91 8.24 -10.93
C LYS A 103 -2.75 9.63 -11.52
N GLN A 104 -3.03 10.68 -10.76
CA GLN A 104 -2.83 12.07 -11.17
C GLN A 104 -1.41 12.57 -10.95
N GLY A 105 -0.53 11.78 -10.35
CA GLY A 105 0.84 12.17 -10.01
C GLY A 105 0.96 13.16 -8.84
N THR A 106 -0.16 13.45 -8.15
CA THR A 106 -0.23 14.37 -6.99
C THR A 106 0.05 13.68 -5.66
N GLY A 107 -0.01 12.34 -5.63
CA GLY A 107 0.23 11.50 -4.46
C GLY A 107 1.28 10.43 -4.69
N VAL A 108 1.86 9.92 -3.59
CA VAL A 108 2.78 8.77 -3.58
C VAL A 108 2.39 7.80 -2.47
N LEU A 109 2.09 6.56 -2.84
CA LEU A 109 1.91 5.46 -1.89
C LEU A 109 3.28 4.87 -1.55
N ILE A 110 3.70 4.95 -0.29
CA ILE A 110 5.04 4.58 0.15
C ILE A 110 5.01 3.30 0.97
N ASP A 111 5.69 2.26 0.46
CA ASP A 111 6.08 1.09 1.23
C ASP A 111 7.34 1.42 2.04
N ALA A 112 7.17 1.72 3.33
CA ALA A 112 8.25 2.13 4.22
C ALA A 112 9.06 0.94 4.78
N ARG A 113 8.80 -0.29 4.32
CA ARG A 113 9.50 -1.50 4.75
C ARG A 113 10.90 -1.56 4.17
N THR A 114 11.74 -2.39 4.82
CA THR A 114 13.05 -2.74 4.24
C THR A 114 12.88 -3.45 2.89
N PRO A 115 13.89 -3.38 1.99
CA PRO A 115 13.85 -4.03 0.67
C PRO A 115 13.51 -5.52 0.74
N ASN A 116 14.03 -6.25 1.73
CA ASN A 116 13.74 -7.68 1.92
C ASN A 116 12.25 -7.97 2.17
N TRP A 117 11.52 -7.07 2.83
CA TRP A 117 10.08 -7.21 3.00
C TRP A 117 9.33 -6.83 1.74
N HIS A 118 9.77 -5.76 1.07
CA HIS A 118 9.19 -5.31 -0.19
C HIS A 118 9.25 -6.40 -1.27
N GLN A 119 10.40 -7.05 -1.44
CA GLN A 119 10.60 -8.13 -2.42
C GLN A 119 9.70 -9.36 -2.21
N LYS A 120 9.20 -9.59 -0.99
CA LYS A 120 8.26 -10.68 -0.70
C LYS A 120 6.84 -10.40 -1.19
N GLY A 121 6.55 -9.15 -1.55
CA GLY A 121 5.28 -8.68 -2.03
C GLY A 121 4.96 -7.29 -1.51
N THR A 122 4.29 -6.49 -2.33
CA THR A 122 3.91 -5.10 -2.01
C THR A 122 2.49 -4.80 -2.48
N ILE A 123 1.88 -3.75 -1.92
CA ILE A 123 0.63 -3.20 -2.43
C ILE A 123 0.93 -2.60 -3.81
N PRO A 124 0.19 -2.98 -4.88
CA PRO A 124 0.39 -2.42 -6.21
C PRO A 124 0.33 -0.90 -6.19
N GLY A 125 1.16 -0.24 -7.01
CA GLY A 125 1.27 1.24 -7.03
C GLY A 125 2.16 1.83 -5.94
N SER A 126 2.72 1.01 -5.02
CA SER A 126 3.65 1.49 -4.00
C SER A 126 5.07 1.69 -4.52
N VAL A 127 5.71 2.76 -4.05
CA VAL A 127 7.15 2.98 -4.17
C VAL A 127 7.82 2.54 -2.88
N ASN A 128 8.86 1.69 -2.96
CA ASN A 128 9.62 1.31 -1.77
C ASN A 128 10.63 2.40 -1.42
N ILE A 129 10.42 3.05 -0.29
CA ILE A 129 11.38 3.96 0.33
C ILE A 129 11.54 3.50 1.78
N PRO A 130 12.62 2.77 2.09
CA PRO A 130 12.86 2.26 3.43
C PRO A 130 12.82 3.36 4.49
N PHE A 131 12.19 3.08 5.62
CA PHE A 131 12.03 4.05 6.71
C PHE A 131 13.35 4.68 7.18
N THR A 132 14.47 3.96 7.02
CA THR A 132 15.82 4.43 7.36
C THR A 132 16.28 5.57 6.47
N ASP A 133 15.83 5.60 5.23
CA ASP A 133 16.28 6.57 4.25
C ASP A 133 15.73 7.98 4.53
N PHE A 134 14.56 8.06 5.18
CA PHE A 134 14.02 9.34 5.67
C PHE A 134 14.75 9.89 6.90
N GLY A 135 15.56 9.07 7.57
CA GLY A 135 16.36 9.48 8.72
C GLY A 135 17.75 10.01 8.39
N LEU A 136 18.10 10.08 7.10
CA LEU A 136 19.36 10.64 6.62
C LEU A 136 19.40 12.17 6.83
N ASP A 137 20.60 12.74 6.83
CA ASP A 137 20.77 14.18 6.92
C ASP A 137 20.18 14.92 5.71
N ALA A 138 19.70 16.16 5.91
CA ALA A 138 19.05 16.95 4.87
C ALA A 138 19.94 17.19 3.63
N THR A 139 21.25 17.13 3.79
CA THR A 139 22.24 17.31 2.71
C THR A 139 22.67 16.00 2.06
N ASP A 140 22.19 14.84 2.56
CA ASP A 140 22.51 13.55 1.97
C ASP A 140 21.91 13.44 0.56
N GLU A 141 22.73 13.10 -0.43
CA GLU A 141 22.33 13.04 -1.84
C GLU A 141 21.15 12.06 -2.07
N LYS A 142 21.12 10.95 -1.32
CA LYS A 142 20.02 9.98 -1.39
C LYS A 142 18.72 10.59 -0.91
N LEU A 143 18.74 11.31 0.21
CA LEU A 143 17.54 11.98 0.73
C LEU A 143 17.08 13.08 -0.20
N VAL A 144 18.03 13.87 -0.77
CA VAL A 144 17.71 14.90 -1.77
C VAL A 144 17.03 14.28 -2.98
N ALA A 145 17.55 13.15 -3.50
CA ALA A 145 16.93 12.45 -4.62
C ALA A 145 15.51 11.93 -4.27
N ILE A 146 15.32 11.37 -3.09
CA ILE A 146 14.01 10.93 -2.59
C ILE A 146 13.04 12.12 -2.50
N PHE A 147 13.45 13.20 -1.87
CA PHE A 147 12.58 14.38 -1.70
C PHE A 147 12.20 15.00 -3.04
N LYS A 148 13.11 15.01 -4.01
CA LYS A 148 12.81 15.47 -5.38
C LYS A 148 11.69 14.64 -6.02
N GLN A 149 11.65 13.31 -5.83
CA GLN A 149 10.55 12.46 -6.30
C GLN A 149 9.22 12.80 -5.61
N LEU A 150 9.30 13.29 -4.36
CA LEU A 150 8.15 13.72 -3.58
C LEU A 150 7.73 15.19 -3.86
N GLY A 151 8.34 15.84 -4.86
CA GLY A 151 8.05 17.23 -5.23
C GLY A 151 8.68 18.27 -4.29
N VAL A 152 9.73 17.90 -3.55
CA VAL A 152 10.41 18.76 -2.58
C VAL A 152 11.85 18.98 -3.03
N THR A 153 12.33 20.22 -2.96
CA THR A 153 13.70 20.59 -3.33
C THR A 153 14.37 21.36 -2.20
N PRO A 154 15.71 21.34 -2.12
CA PRO A 154 16.41 22.30 -1.26
C PRO A 154 16.04 23.73 -1.66
N LYS A 155 15.89 24.61 -0.67
CA LYS A 155 15.72 26.03 -0.96
C LYS A 155 16.98 26.53 -1.65
N SER A 156 16.83 27.26 -2.75
CA SER A 156 17.94 28.02 -3.31
C SER A 156 18.34 29.05 -2.24
N ASN A 157 19.60 29.00 -1.80
CA ASN A 157 20.18 30.11 -1.08
C ASN A 157 20.15 31.32 -2.01
N SER A 158 19.07 32.11 -1.96
CA SER A 158 19.18 33.50 -2.41
C SER A 158 20.07 34.15 -1.35
N SER A 159 21.37 34.09 -1.62
CA SER A 159 22.32 35.01 -1.03
C SER A 159 21.83 36.41 -1.36
N ASP A 160 21.25 37.08 -0.39
CA ASP A 160 21.21 38.54 -0.27
C ASP A 160 20.12 38.94 0.75
N ASP A 161 20.22 38.47 1.98
CA ASP A 161 19.68 39.20 3.11
C ASP A 161 20.45 38.91 4.40
N ASP A 162 21.77 39.01 4.35
CA ASP A 162 22.59 39.33 5.52
C ASP A 162 22.34 40.78 5.89
N SER A 163 21.06 41.11 6.18
CA SER A 163 20.78 42.41 6.74
C SER A 163 21.28 42.39 8.17
N PHE A 164 22.21 43.27 8.45
CA PHE A 164 22.80 43.64 9.75
C PHE A 164 21.78 43.80 10.88
N TRP A 165 20.50 43.77 10.59
CA TRP A 165 19.39 43.93 11.52
C TRP A 165 18.80 42.62 12.07
N SER A 166 19.30 41.44 11.67
CA SER A 166 18.72 40.16 12.11
C SER A 166 19.03 39.79 13.59
N TRP A 167 19.98 40.51 14.24
CA TRP A 167 20.32 40.29 15.64
C TRP A 167 19.31 40.93 16.64
N ALA A 168 18.47 41.84 16.17
CA ALA A 168 17.54 42.61 17.04
C ALA A 168 16.18 41.92 17.24
N SER A 169 15.85 40.86 16.53
CA SER A 169 14.59 40.13 16.69
C SER A 169 14.77 38.88 17.54
N PHE A 170 14.69 39.03 18.86
CA PHE A 170 14.50 37.94 19.82
C PHE A 170 13.09 37.33 19.73
N SER A 171 12.52 37.16 18.56
CA SER A 171 11.29 36.41 18.39
C SER A 171 11.59 35.01 17.87
N LYS A 172 10.99 33.99 18.50
CA LYS A 172 11.04 32.57 18.21
C LYS A 172 11.56 32.27 16.80
N LYS A 173 12.82 31.82 16.73
CA LYS A 173 13.45 31.39 15.48
C LYS A 173 12.57 30.29 14.89
N GLU A 174 11.71 30.63 13.92
CA GLU A 174 11.13 29.62 13.06
C GLU A 174 12.33 28.90 12.47
N LYS A 175 12.39 27.59 12.72
CA LYS A 175 13.42 26.71 12.17
C LYS A 175 13.24 26.77 10.67
N HIS A 176 13.96 27.67 9.96
CA HIS A 176 13.90 27.76 8.50
C HIS A 176 14.20 26.37 7.95
N SER A 177 13.17 25.71 7.43
CA SER A 177 13.33 24.41 6.81
C SER A 177 14.30 24.54 5.65
N TYR A 178 15.28 23.64 5.59
CA TYR A 178 16.20 23.50 4.45
C TYR A 178 15.44 23.25 3.13
N TRP A 179 14.19 22.78 3.22
CA TRP A 179 13.38 22.30 2.12
C TRP A 179 12.31 23.29 1.68
N ASP A 180 12.05 23.35 0.37
CA ASP A 180 10.88 23.96 -0.23
C ASP A 180 9.80 22.91 -0.45
N PHE A 181 8.69 23.05 0.25
CA PHE A 181 7.52 22.15 0.18
C PHE A 181 6.38 22.68 -0.69
N SER A 182 6.59 23.75 -1.45
CA SER A 182 5.53 24.39 -2.25
C SER A 182 4.88 23.44 -3.25
N LYS A 183 5.65 22.46 -3.78
CA LYS A 183 5.21 21.44 -4.72
C LYS A 183 5.14 20.03 -4.09
N ALA A 184 5.20 19.94 -2.76
CA ALA A 184 5.17 18.66 -2.06
C ALA A 184 3.89 17.87 -2.38
N LYS A 185 4.07 16.60 -2.73
CA LYS A 185 2.98 15.66 -3.00
C LYS A 185 2.30 15.20 -1.72
N ASP A 186 1.09 14.67 -1.82
CA ASP A 186 0.43 13.96 -0.73
C ASP A 186 1.06 12.57 -0.58
N LEU A 187 1.31 12.16 0.66
CA LEU A 187 1.95 10.88 0.97
C LEU A 187 0.99 9.98 1.73
N LEU A 188 0.99 8.70 1.39
CA LEU A 188 0.34 7.67 2.17
C LEU A 188 1.37 6.59 2.49
N LEU A 189 1.72 6.44 3.77
CA LEU A 189 2.75 5.49 4.22
C LEU A 189 2.14 4.28 4.88
N TRP A 190 2.75 3.11 4.64
CA TRP A 190 2.37 1.85 5.25
C TRP A 190 3.59 0.94 5.50
N CYS A 191 3.41 -0.09 6.33
CA CYS A 191 4.39 -1.15 6.56
C CYS A 191 3.71 -2.52 6.82
N ASN A 192 4.27 -3.40 7.66
CA ASN A 192 3.77 -4.77 7.76
C ASN A 192 2.42 -4.90 8.48
N GLY A 193 2.05 -3.97 9.35
CA GLY A 193 0.80 -4.06 10.10
C GLY A 193 0.81 -3.23 11.40
N MET A 194 -0.22 -3.38 12.20
CA MET A 194 -0.47 -2.60 13.43
C MET A 194 0.64 -2.70 14.49
N TRP A 195 1.51 -3.67 14.36
CA TRP A 195 2.67 -3.93 15.24
C TRP A 195 4.01 -3.49 14.62
N CYS A 196 3.97 -2.86 13.45
CA CYS A 196 5.17 -2.48 12.71
C CYS A 196 5.50 -0.99 12.91
N GLY A 197 6.69 -0.71 13.49
CA GLY A 197 7.15 0.67 13.74
C GLY A 197 7.85 1.35 12.55
N GLN A 198 7.95 0.72 11.36
CA GLN A 198 8.73 1.28 10.24
C GLN A 198 8.07 2.52 9.63
N SER A 199 6.78 2.47 9.27
CA SER A 199 6.09 3.67 8.77
C SER A 199 5.90 4.76 9.82
N PRO A 200 5.61 4.51 11.11
CA PRO A 200 5.69 5.54 12.14
C PRO A 200 7.03 6.27 12.21
N ARG A 201 8.15 5.53 12.11
CA ARG A 201 9.50 6.12 12.07
C ARG A 201 9.71 6.98 10.83
N ALA A 202 9.33 6.48 9.64
CA ALA A 202 9.38 7.26 8.40
C ALA A 202 8.59 8.57 8.50
N ILE A 203 7.37 8.51 9.05
CA ILE A 203 6.51 9.68 9.26
C ILE A 203 7.16 10.70 10.19
N ASN A 204 7.70 10.24 11.33
CA ASN A 204 8.39 11.13 12.28
C ASN A 204 9.62 11.79 11.66
N SER A 205 10.41 11.04 10.84
CA SER A 205 11.54 11.59 10.11
C SER A 205 11.12 12.65 9.09
N LEU A 206 10.05 12.39 8.32
CA LEU A 206 9.47 13.37 7.39
C LEU A 206 9.05 14.66 8.09
N ILE A 207 8.38 14.55 9.25
CA ILE A 207 7.98 15.71 10.07
C ILE A 207 9.20 16.45 10.60
N ASN A 208 10.24 15.74 11.04
CA ASN A 208 11.49 16.36 11.50
C ASN A 208 12.20 17.16 10.41
N HIS A 209 12.07 16.73 9.15
CA HIS A 209 12.53 17.50 7.98
C HIS A 209 11.59 18.67 7.62
N GLY A 210 10.42 18.78 8.26
CA GLY A 210 9.44 19.84 8.02
C GLY A 210 8.38 19.50 6.98
N TYR A 211 8.25 18.22 6.56
CA TYR A 211 7.18 17.83 5.64
C TYR A 211 5.81 18.14 6.25
N PRO A 212 4.89 18.82 5.53
CA PRO A 212 3.61 19.21 6.10
C PRO A 212 2.78 18.01 6.55
N SER A 213 2.48 17.91 7.86
CA SER A 213 1.77 16.76 8.44
C SER A 213 0.40 16.51 7.79
N LYS A 214 -0.29 17.58 7.39
CA LYS A 214 -1.59 17.49 6.67
C LYS A 214 -1.51 16.81 5.31
N LYS A 215 -0.32 16.71 4.72
CA LYS A 215 -0.05 16.00 3.47
C LYS A 215 0.37 14.54 3.67
N ILE A 216 0.42 14.08 4.92
CA ILE A 216 0.82 12.71 5.26
C ILE A 216 -0.39 11.96 5.80
N LYS A 217 -0.67 10.79 5.19
CA LYS A 217 -1.66 9.81 5.64
C LYS A 217 -0.93 8.53 6.10
N TYR A 218 -1.53 7.80 7.02
CA TYR A 218 -0.95 6.59 7.59
C TYR A 218 -1.91 5.40 7.48
N PHE A 219 -1.54 4.40 6.70
CA PHE A 219 -2.25 3.12 6.67
C PHE A 219 -1.66 2.17 7.71
N ARG A 220 -2.21 2.24 8.94
CA ARG A 220 -1.75 1.47 10.10
C ARG A 220 -1.88 -0.04 9.91
N GLY A 221 -2.94 -0.46 9.21
CA GLY A 221 -3.21 -1.88 8.93
C GLY A 221 -2.11 -2.56 8.12
N GLY A 222 -1.51 -1.84 7.19
CA GLY A 222 -0.41 -2.28 6.36
C GLY A 222 -0.69 -3.58 5.60
N MET A 223 0.38 -4.31 5.28
CA MET A 223 0.28 -5.57 4.54
C MET A 223 -0.61 -6.60 5.23
N GLN A 224 -0.63 -6.64 6.58
CA GLN A 224 -1.41 -7.64 7.30
C GLN A 224 -2.91 -7.51 7.05
N THR A 225 -3.48 -6.31 7.19
CA THR A 225 -4.91 -6.12 6.94
C THR A 225 -5.25 -6.17 5.45
N TRP A 226 -4.35 -5.73 4.58
CA TRP A 226 -4.47 -5.88 3.14
C TRP A 226 -4.63 -7.36 2.73
N LEU A 227 -3.80 -8.24 3.29
CA LEU A 227 -3.86 -9.69 3.05
C LEU A 227 -5.08 -10.36 3.71
N ILE A 228 -5.49 -9.93 4.93
CA ILE A 228 -6.70 -10.44 5.61
C ILE A 228 -7.95 -10.21 4.76
N LEU A 229 -7.99 -9.11 4.03
CA LEU A 229 -9.08 -8.82 3.09
C LEU A 229 -8.93 -9.52 1.74
N GLY A 230 -7.86 -10.29 1.54
CA GLY A 230 -7.59 -10.99 0.28
C GLY A 230 -7.30 -10.06 -0.88
N LEU A 231 -6.82 -8.84 -0.63
CA LEU A 231 -6.53 -7.87 -1.67
C LEU A 231 -5.24 -8.22 -2.44
N THR A 232 -5.21 -7.85 -3.72
CA THR A 232 -4.11 -8.15 -4.65
C THR A 232 -2.76 -7.66 -4.14
N VAL A 233 -1.75 -8.53 -4.20
CA VAL A 233 -0.34 -8.24 -3.91
C VAL A 233 0.49 -8.57 -5.13
N VAL A 234 1.50 -7.74 -5.42
CA VAL A 234 2.46 -7.98 -6.51
C VAL A 234 3.85 -8.21 -5.95
N LYS A 235 4.65 -8.99 -6.67
CA LYS A 235 6.10 -9.06 -6.45
C LYS A 235 6.76 -7.98 -7.29
N PRO A 236 7.65 -7.15 -6.71
CA PRO A 236 8.33 -6.07 -7.41
C PRO A 236 9.28 -6.54 -8.50
#